data_ba66de1624874afe780082efc7b5511c
#
_entry.id   ba66de1624874afe780082efc7b5511c
#
_cell.length_a   1.000
_cell.length_b   1.000
_cell.length_c   1.000
_cell.angle_alpha   90.00
_cell.angle_beta   90.00
_cell.angle_gamma   90.00
#
_symmetry.space_group_name_H-M   'P 1'
#
loop_
_entity.id
_entity.type
_entity.pdbx_description
1 polymer ?
#
loop_
_entity_poly.entity_id
_entity_poly.type
_entity_poly.pdbx_seq_one_letter_code
_entity_poly.pdbx_strand_id
1 'polypeptide(L)'
;SLEGGESLIPALDSIFENAALKGVKEFVVGMAHRGRLNTLSNIFGKPAKEIFSEFVGKDYEEQIFDGDVKYHLGWTSKRKSDSGINVYINLAPNPSHLESVGPVVQGITRAKQDKYHKQNIEKVLPVIIHGDAAIAGQGVVYEVVQMERLKGFKTGGTIHIVVNNQVGFTTNYIDGRSSTYCTDVGKANLCPILHVNADDAEAVVHASNFALEYRMRYKRDVFIDLLGYRKYGHNEGDEPRFTQPKLYK
;
A
#
# COMPACT_ATOMS: atom_id res chain seq x y z
N SER A 1 -9.45 -4.71 -9.93
CA SER A 1 -9.93 -3.34 -10.08
C SER A 1 -9.82 -2.58 -8.75
N LEU A 2 -9.76 -1.24 -8.80
CA LEU A 2 -9.68 -0.36 -7.61
C LEU A 2 -11.04 0.27 -7.29
N GLU A 3 -12.03 0.06 -8.14
CA GLU A 3 -13.35 0.70 -8.00
C GLU A 3 -14.01 0.38 -6.67
N GLY A 4 -14.43 1.44 -5.99
CA GLY A 4 -14.87 1.44 -4.59
C GLY A 4 -13.76 1.79 -3.58
N GLY A 5 -12.55 2.11 -4.07
CA GLY A 5 -11.39 2.53 -3.27
C GLY A 5 -10.45 3.48 -4.03
N GLU A 6 -10.98 4.20 -5.01
CA GLU A 6 -10.22 5.09 -5.91
C GLU A 6 -9.48 6.20 -5.17
N SER A 7 -9.98 6.59 -4.01
CA SER A 7 -9.36 7.61 -3.14
C SER A 7 -7.96 7.22 -2.61
N LEU A 8 -7.54 5.96 -2.82
CA LEU A 8 -6.14 5.57 -2.64
C LEU A 8 -5.19 6.43 -3.49
N ILE A 9 -5.63 6.86 -4.69
CA ILE A 9 -4.79 7.65 -5.59
C ILE A 9 -4.50 9.03 -5.01
N PRO A 10 -5.49 9.86 -4.66
CA PRO A 10 -5.21 11.15 -4.01
C PRO A 10 -4.55 10.99 -2.63
N ALA A 11 -4.79 9.90 -1.90
CA ALA A 11 -4.09 9.62 -0.65
C ALA A 11 -2.57 9.50 -0.85
N LEU A 12 -2.14 8.66 -1.79
CA LEU A 12 -0.72 8.47 -2.09
C LEU A 12 -0.09 9.73 -2.68
N ASP A 13 -0.79 10.39 -3.58
CA ASP A 13 -0.34 11.65 -4.18
C ASP A 13 -0.06 12.70 -3.10
N SER A 14 -1.02 12.93 -2.22
CA SER A 14 -0.88 13.87 -1.11
C SER A 14 0.26 13.52 -0.15
N ILE A 15 0.43 12.23 0.18
CA ILE A 15 1.55 11.78 1.02
C ILE A 15 2.89 12.11 0.34
N PHE A 16 3.02 11.81 -0.95
CA PHE A 16 4.30 12.02 -1.66
C PHE A 16 4.64 13.49 -1.82
N GLU A 17 3.65 14.32 -2.18
CA GLU A 17 3.83 15.77 -2.32
C GLU A 17 4.26 16.41 -0.98
N ASN A 18 3.51 16.15 0.08
CA ASN A 18 3.77 16.77 1.37
C ASN A 18 5.03 16.21 2.06
N ALA A 19 5.34 14.94 1.85
CA ALA A 19 6.58 14.34 2.36
C ALA A 19 7.82 14.92 1.65
N ALA A 20 7.74 15.18 0.34
CA ALA A 20 8.81 15.84 -0.41
C ALA A 20 9.12 17.21 0.17
N LEU A 21 8.11 18.01 0.51
CA LEU A 21 8.26 19.31 1.19
C LEU A 21 8.93 19.18 2.55
N LYS A 22 8.72 18.08 3.27
CA LYS A 22 9.38 17.78 4.56
C LYS A 22 10.77 17.16 4.40
N GLY A 23 11.27 17.06 3.18
CA GLY A 23 12.64 16.63 2.89
C GLY A 23 12.82 15.12 2.76
N VAL A 24 11.75 14.34 2.64
CA VAL A 24 11.81 12.94 2.21
C VAL A 24 12.36 12.89 0.78
N LYS A 25 13.24 11.94 0.51
CA LYS A 25 13.90 11.77 -0.79
C LYS A 25 13.48 10.53 -1.53
N GLU A 26 13.11 9.49 -0.77
CA GLU A 26 12.73 8.21 -1.34
C GLU A 26 11.50 7.64 -0.63
N PHE A 27 10.67 6.97 -1.44
CA PHE A 27 9.53 6.20 -0.95
C PHE A 27 9.72 4.73 -1.32
N VAL A 28 9.48 3.84 -0.37
CA VAL A 28 9.44 2.40 -0.61
C VAL A 28 8.03 1.93 -0.34
N VAL A 29 7.36 1.48 -1.38
CA VAL A 29 5.95 1.11 -1.32
C VAL A 29 5.80 -0.39 -1.53
N GLY A 30 5.02 -1.03 -0.68
CA GLY A 30 4.54 -2.40 -0.86
C GLY A 30 3.03 -2.41 -0.99
N MET A 31 2.50 -3.22 -1.87
CA MET A 31 1.07 -3.39 -2.00
C MET A 31 0.70 -4.75 -2.59
N ALA A 32 -0.48 -5.22 -2.22
CA ALA A 32 -1.10 -6.39 -2.84
C ALA A 32 -1.51 -6.11 -4.30
N HIS A 33 -2.09 -7.10 -4.95
CA HIS A 33 -2.46 -7.05 -6.38
C HIS A 33 -3.64 -6.10 -6.67
N ARG A 34 -4.56 -5.91 -5.73
CA ARG A 34 -5.76 -5.10 -5.97
C ARG A 34 -5.44 -3.62 -6.14
N GLY A 35 -5.84 -3.08 -7.29
CA GLY A 35 -5.54 -1.68 -7.65
C GLY A 35 -4.10 -1.41 -8.07
N ARG A 36 -3.24 -2.43 -8.13
CA ARG A 36 -1.82 -2.26 -8.42
C ARG A 36 -1.54 -1.64 -9.78
N LEU A 37 -2.24 -2.07 -10.83
CA LEU A 37 -2.07 -1.49 -12.18
C LEU A 37 -2.49 -0.02 -12.23
N ASN A 38 -3.58 0.33 -11.54
CA ASN A 38 -4.03 1.71 -11.42
C ASN A 38 -2.97 2.57 -10.71
N THR A 39 -2.44 2.08 -9.59
CA THR A 39 -1.38 2.75 -8.84
C THR A 39 -0.09 2.86 -9.67
N LEU A 40 0.32 1.82 -10.38
CA LEU A 40 1.47 1.84 -11.29
C LEU A 40 1.35 2.95 -12.34
N SER A 41 0.18 3.08 -12.95
CA SER A 41 -0.06 4.09 -13.98
C SER A 41 -0.13 5.51 -13.39
N ASN A 42 -0.99 5.73 -12.40
CA ASN A 42 -1.35 7.07 -11.95
C ASN A 42 -0.36 7.65 -10.92
N ILE A 43 0.28 6.80 -10.12
CA ILE A 43 1.20 7.24 -9.06
C ILE A 43 2.67 7.05 -9.46
N PHE A 44 3.00 5.87 -9.99
CA PHE A 44 4.38 5.54 -10.34
C PHE A 44 4.78 5.95 -11.76
N GLY A 45 3.82 6.38 -12.58
CA GLY A 45 4.07 6.86 -13.94
C GLY A 45 4.54 5.77 -14.90
N LYS A 46 4.17 4.50 -14.63
CA LYS A 46 4.45 3.41 -15.56
C LYS A 46 3.61 3.61 -16.82
N PRO A 47 4.25 3.70 -18.03
CA PRO A 47 3.52 3.93 -19.26
C PRO A 47 2.51 2.82 -19.53
N ALA A 48 1.29 3.17 -19.97
CA ALA A 48 0.26 2.20 -20.33
C ALA A 48 0.75 1.20 -21.39
N LYS A 49 1.59 1.67 -22.33
CA LYS A 49 2.21 0.80 -23.34
C LYS A 49 3.04 -0.34 -22.71
N GLU A 50 3.79 -0.05 -21.65
CA GLU A 50 4.57 -1.07 -20.95
C GLU A 50 3.65 -2.03 -20.19
N ILE A 51 2.62 -1.50 -19.51
CA ILE A 51 1.62 -2.31 -18.82
C ILE A 51 0.96 -3.27 -19.82
N PHE A 52 0.48 -2.76 -20.96
CA PHE A 52 -0.19 -3.61 -21.96
C PHE A 52 0.75 -4.57 -22.69
N SER A 53 2.01 -4.20 -22.91
CA SER A 53 2.98 -5.12 -23.51
C SER A 53 3.25 -6.36 -22.65
N GLU A 54 3.17 -6.20 -21.34
CA GLU A 54 3.26 -7.33 -20.38
C GLU A 54 2.06 -8.29 -20.49
N PHE A 55 0.89 -7.80 -20.94
CA PHE A 55 -0.29 -8.63 -21.17
C PHE A 55 -0.23 -9.44 -22.48
N VAL A 56 0.42 -8.91 -23.51
CA VAL A 56 0.47 -9.56 -24.84
C VAL A 56 1.48 -10.70 -24.86
N GLY A 57 2.31 -10.85 -23.81
CA GLY A 57 3.31 -11.90 -23.74
C GLY A 57 4.26 -11.77 -24.93
N LYS A 58 5.13 -10.77 -24.96
CA LYS A 58 6.29 -10.85 -25.82
C LYS A 58 7.09 -12.03 -25.34
N ASP A 59 7.31 -12.99 -26.23
CA ASP A 59 8.31 -14.03 -26.05
C ASP A 59 9.61 -13.32 -25.64
N TYR A 60 9.93 -13.34 -24.35
CA TYR A 60 11.30 -13.09 -23.96
C TYR A 60 12.10 -14.28 -24.47
N GLU A 61 12.69 -14.11 -25.64
CA GLU A 61 13.81 -14.95 -26.07
C GLU A 61 14.88 -14.80 -24.99
N GLU A 62 14.84 -15.70 -24.07
CA GLU A 62 15.81 -16.16 -23.11
C GLU A 62 15.17 -16.39 -21.75
N GLN A 63 14.85 -17.64 -21.54
CA GLN A 63 14.36 -18.26 -20.31
C GLN A 63 15.41 -18.12 -19.19
N ILE A 64 15.44 -17.01 -18.50
CA ILE A 64 16.26 -16.89 -17.28
C ILE A 64 15.39 -16.72 -16.02
N PHE A 65 14.12 -16.36 -16.16
CA PHE A 65 13.19 -16.29 -15.03
C PHE A 65 11.83 -16.86 -15.44
N ASP A 66 11.35 -17.86 -14.71
CA ASP A 66 9.95 -18.26 -14.75
C ASP A 66 9.09 -17.03 -14.48
N GLY A 67 8.30 -16.63 -15.47
CA GLY A 67 7.59 -15.36 -15.46
C GLY A 67 6.66 -15.24 -14.26
N ASP A 68 6.97 -14.31 -13.37
CA ASP A 68 6.06 -13.94 -12.31
C ASP A 68 4.78 -13.32 -12.90
N VAL A 69 3.69 -13.43 -12.18
CA VAL A 69 2.39 -12.88 -12.61
C VAL A 69 2.53 -11.36 -12.79
N LYS A 70 2.02 -10.84 -13.90
CA LYS A 70 2.12 -9.42 -14.32
C LYS A 70 1.76 -8.41 -13.21
N TYR A 71 0.87 -8.79 -12.31
CA TYR A 71 0.45 -7.98 -11.17
C TYR A 71 1.44 -7.96 -10.00
N HIS A 72 2.55 -8.69 -10.10
CA HIS A 72 3.55 -8.79 -9.03
C HIS A 72 4.81 -7.97 -9.31
N LEU A 73 4.99 -7.50 -10.55
CA LEU A 73 6.18 -6.74 -10.94
C LEU A 73 6.30 -5.43 -10.15
N GLY A 74 7.54 -5.13 -9.77
CA GLY A 74 7.90 -3.86 -9.16
C GLY A 74 8.11 -2.76 -10.18
N TRP A 75 8.27 -1.53 -9.70
CA TRP A 75 8.58 -0.37 -10.54
C TRP A 75 9.36 0.67 -9.74
N THR A 76 10.35 1.26 -10.36
CA THR A 76 11.09 2.39 -9.76
C THR A 76 11.11 3.55 -10.73
N SER A 77 10.72 4.71 -10.26
CA SER A 77 10.75 5.93 -11.06
C SER A 77 11.20 7.12 -10.24
N LYS A 78 11.60 8.18 -10.97
CA LYS A 78 11.83 9.50 -10.42
C LYS A 78 10.59 10.33 -10.68
N ARG A 79 10.04 10.89 -9.63
CA ARG A 79 8.89 11.78 -9.69
C ARG A 79 9.34 13.20 -9.33
N LYS A 80 8.82 14.17 -10.04
CA LYS A 80 8.91 15.57 -9.68
C LYS A 80 7.61 16.00 -9.03
N SER A 81 7.68 16.50 -7.80
CA SER A 81 6.51 17.05 -7.10
C SER A 81 6.01 18.32 -7.77
N ASP A 82 4.81 18.74 -7.47
CA ASP A 82 4.25 20.01 -7.93
C ASP A 82 5.11 21.21 -7.48
N SER A 83 5.73 21.07 -6.30
CA SER A 83 6.70 22.04 -5.78
C SER A 83 8.08 22.00 -6.46
N GLY A 84 8.27 21.14 -7.47
CA GLY A 84 9.52 21.02 -8.22
C GLY A 84 10.58 20.12 -7.58
N ILE A 85 10.28 19.48 -6.46
CA ILE A 85 11.22 18.61 -5.72
C ILE A 85 11.26 17.21 -6.36
N ASN A 86 12.48 16.74 -6.65
CA ASN A 86 12.65 15.39 -7.16
C ASN A 86 12.70 14.37 -6.02
N VAL A 87 11.90 13.32 -6.13
CA VAL A 87 11.89 12.17 -5.23
C VAL A 87 11.97 10.86 -6.02
N TYR A 88 12.48 9.83 -5.39
CA TYR A 88 12.47 8.48 -5.95
C TYR A 88 11.34 7.69 -5.33
N ILE A 89 10.53 7.04 -6.17
CA ILE A 89 9.44 6.17 -5.74
C ILE A 89 9.73 4.75 -6.22
N ASN A 90 9.66 3.81 -5.29
CA ASN A 90 9.92 2.40 -5.55
C ASN A 90 8.73 1.57 -5.08
N LEU A 91 8.08 0.88 -6.01
CA LEU A 91 7.10 -0.15 -5.71
C LEU A 91 7.80 -1.50 -5.71
N ALA A 92 7.89 -2.13 -4.54
CA ALA A 92 8.52 -3.43 -4.40
C ALA A 92 7.73 -4.51 -5.18
N PRO A 93 8.40 -5.51 -5.77
CA PRO A 93 7.72 -6.70 -6.28
C PRO A 93 6.89 -7.34 -5.16
N ASN A 94 5.73 -7.91 -5.51
CA ASN A 94 4.83 -8.53 -4.54
C ASN A 94 4.53 -9.98 -4.96
N PRO A 95 4.83 -10.98 -4.14
CA PRO A 95 4.45 -12.35 -4.45
C PRO A 95 2.95 -12.61 -4.18
N SER A 96 2.46 -13.79 -4.57
CA SER A 96 1.09 -14.23 -4.28
C SER A 96 0.81 -14.40 -2.78
N HIS A 97 1.86 -14.58 -1.97
CA HIS A 97 1.75 -14.69 -0.52
C HIS A 97 1.39 -13.33 0.09
N LEU A 98 0.15 -13.20 0.51
CA LEU A 98 -0.38 -11.96 1.07
C LEU A 98 0.45 -11.49 2.27
N GLU A 99 0.69 -10.17 2.33
CA GLU A 99 1.42 -9.45 3.39
C GLU A 99 2.94 -9.72 3.47
N SER A 100 3.48 -10.69 2.72
CA SER A 100 4.93 -10.98 2.73
C SER A 100 5.78 -9.82 2.17
N VAL A 101 5.20 -8.89 1.43
CA VAL A 101 5.87 -7.67 0.98
C VAL A 101 6.16 -6.70 2.13
N GLY A 102 5.42 -6.78 3.23
CA GLY A 102 5.59 -5.90 4.39
C GLY A 102 7.03 -5.90 4.93
N PRO A 103 7.57 -7.04 5.39
CA PRO A 103 8.96 -7.12 5.86
C PRO A 103 9.98 -6.79 4.77
N VAL A 104 9.69 -7.08 3.50
CA VAL A 104 10.57 -6.72 2.37
C VAL A 104 10.69 -5.20 2.25
N VAL A 105 9.58 -4.47 2.33
CA VAL A 105 9.57 -3.00 2.32
C VAL A 105 10.38 -2.43 3.49
N GLN A 106 10.23 -3.00 4.68
CA GLN A 106 11.01 -2.58 5.85
C GLN A 106 12.51 -2.79 5.61
N GLY A 107 12.90 -3.96 5.09
CA GLY A 107 14.29 -4.29 4.77
C GLY A 107 14.89 -3.35 3.72
N ILE A 108 14.18 -3.11 2.62
CA ILE A 108 14.62 -2.18 1.56
C ILE A 108 14.75 -0.76 2.13
N THR A 109 13.77 -0.30 2.91
CA THR A 109 13.78 1.02 3.54
C THR A 109 15.01 1.17 4.43
N ARG A 110 15.26 0.22 5.32
CA ARG A 110 16.41 0.24 6.22
C ARG A 110 17.74 0.22 5.45
N ALA A 111 17.87 -0.64 4.44
CA ALA A 111 19.06 -0.70 3.62
C ALA A 111 19.34 0.62 2.91
N LYS A 112 18.32 1.30 2.39
CA LYS A 112 18.46 2.62 1.75
C LYS A 112 18.87 3.70 2.75
N GLN A 113 18.26 3.70 3.94
CA GLN A 113 18.63 4.62 5.02
C GLN A 113 20.11 4.46 5.41
N ASP A 114 20.56 3.24 5.59
CA ASP A 114 21.93 2.94 6.00
C ASP A 114 22.94 3.26 4.88
N LYS A 115 22.65 2.84 3.65
CA LYS A 115 23.61 2.93 2.53
C LYS A 115 23.68 4.31 1.90
N TYR A 116 22.54 4.99 1.72
CA TYR A 116 22.49 6.23 0.93
C TYR A 116 22.20 7.47 1.75
N HIS A 117 21.66 7.34 2.96
CA HIS A 117 21.20 8.47 3.75
C HIS A 117 21.87 8.57 5.14
N LYS A 118 23.01 7.91 5.36
CA LYS A 118 23.77 7.97 6.62
C LYS A 118 22.90 7.71 7.86
N GLN A 119 22.01 6.73 7.76
CA GLN A 119 21.03 6.34 8.79
C GLN A 119 19.97 7.40 9.11
N ASN A 120 19.78 8.40 8.24
CA ASN A 120 18.72 9.37 8.43
C ASN A 120 17.35 8.77 8.06
N ILE A 121 16.60 8.39 9.08
CA ILE A 121 15.28 7.77 8.96
C ILE A 121 14.19 8.68 8.37
N GLU A 122 14.45 9.98 8.25
CA GLU A 122 13.52 10.95 7.64
C GLU A 122 13.60 10.99 6.12
N LYS A 123 14.67 10.44 5.55
CA LYS A 123 14.91 10.54 4.09
C LYS A 123 14.23 9.46 3.29
N VAL A 124 13.83 8.37 3.91
CA VAL A 124 13.14 7.26 3.25
C VAL A 124 11.85 6.95 4.00
N LEU A 125 10.72 7.00 3.31
CA LEU A 125 9.39 6.74 3.87
C LEU A 125 8.85 5.42 3.36
N PRO A 126 8.64 4.41 4.23
CA PRO A 126 7.91 3.20 3.87
C PRO A 126 6.40 3.45 3.88
N VAL A 127 5.71 2.94 2.87
CA VAL A 127 4.25 2.90 2.77
C VAL A 127 3.82 1.49 2.41
N ILE A 128 2.91 0.90 3.17
CA ILE A 128 2.39 -0.43 2.90
C ILE A 128 0.88 -0.35 2.69
N ILE A 129 0.41 -0.87 1.56
CA ILE A 129 -1.00 -0.90 1.18
C ILE A 129 -1.50 -2.32 1.34
N HIS A 130 -2.49 -2.49 2.20
CA HIS A 130 -3.05 -3.77 2.61
C HIS A 130 -4.46 -3.98 2.07
N GLY A 131 -4.88 -5.24 1.96
CA GLY A 131 -6.29 -5.61 1.91
C GLY A 131 -6.80 -5.91 3.32
N ASP A 132 -8.08 -5.62 3.59
CA ASP A 132 -8.69 -5.74 4.91
C ASP A 132 -8.70 -7.18 5.47
N ALA A 133 -8.98 -8.17 4.62
CA ALA A 133 -8.97 -9.56 5.04
C ALA A 133 -7.54 -10.07 5.30
N ALA A 134 -6.55 -9.59 4.52
CA ALA A 134 -5.17 -10.00 4.65
C ALA A 134 -4.53 -9.44 5.92
N ILE A 135 -4.65 -8.14 6.16
CA ILE A 135 -4.05 -7.49 7.34
C ILE A 135 -4.59 -8.08 8.66
N ALA A 136 -5.87 -8.43 8.68
CA ALA A 136 -6.50 -9.00 9.86
C ALA A 136 -6.09 -10.46 10.13
N GLY A 137 -5.71 -11.22 9.08
CA GLY A 137 -5.51 -12.67 9.16
C GLY A 137 -4.07 -13.14 9.08
N GLN A 138 -3.16 -12.36 8.51
CA GLN A 138 -1.77 -12.78 8.28
C GLN A 138 -0.85 -12.43 9.45
N GLY A 139 -0.30 -13.44 10.12
CA GLY A 139 0.56 -13.26 11.31
C GLY A 139 1.82 -12.42 11.06
N VAL A 140 2.34 -12.42 9.82
CA VAL A 140 3.51 -11.62 9.43
C VAL A 140 3.29 -10.12 9.64
N VAL A 141 2.04 -9.63 9.54
CA VAL A 141 1.72 -8.22 9.81
C VAL A 141 1.98 -7.88 11.28
N TYR A 142 1.54 -8.76 12.19
CA TYR A 142 1.80 -8.57 13.62
C TYR A 142 3.30 -8.56 13.93
N GLU A 143 4.05 -9.47 13.30
CA GLU A 143 5.52 -9.52 13.46
C GLU A 143 6.19 -8.23 12.98
N VAL A 144 5.79 -7.71 11.84
CA VAL A 144 6.31 -6.45 11.28
C VAL A 144 6.00 -5.26 12.21
N VAL A 145 4.77 -5.17 12.70
CA VAL A 145 4.37 -4.12 13.65
C VAL A 145 5.19 -4.20 14.94
N GLN A 146 5.51 -5.41 15.42
CA GLN A 146 6.38 -5.57 16.61
C GLN A 146 7.82 -5.10 16.38
N MET A 147 8.30 -5.05 15.15
CA MET A 147 9.66 -4.57 14.80
C MET A 147 9.80 -3.04 14.80
N GLU A 148 8.70 -2.29 14.81
CA GLU A 148 8.65 -0.83 14.62
C GLU A 148 9.69 -0.04 15.42
N ARG A 149 9.86 -0.39 16.70
CA ARG A 149 10.75 0.33 17.64
C ARG A 149 12.05 -0.36 17.93
N LEU A 150 12.25 -1.56 17.43
CA LEU A 150 13.46 -2.33 17.72
C LEU A 150 14.67 -1.71 17.02
N LYS A 151 15.76 -1.52 17.77
CA LYS A 151 16.99 -0.84 17.30
C LYS A 151 17.52 -1.41 15.97
N GLY A 152 17.47 -2.73 15.80
CA GLY A 152 17.94 -3.41 14.59
C GLY A 152 17.01 -3.29 13.38
N PHE A 153 15.72 -2.99 13.58
CA PHE A 153 14.68 -3.10 12.55
C PHE A 153 13.98 -1.77 12.22
N LYS A 154 13.94 -0.83 13.18
CA LYS A 154 13.19 0.42 13.03
C LYS A 154 13.57 1.19 11.76
N THR A 155 12.56 1.71 11.07
CA THR A 155 12.68 2.53 9.86
C THR A 155 12.21 3.97 10.08
N GLY A 156 11.77 4.32 11.28
CA GLY A 156 11.24 5.64 11.61
C GLY A 156 9.76 5.81 11.33
N GLY A 157 9.03 4.69 11.37
CA GLY A 157 7.57 4.63 11.20
C GLY A 157 7.15 4.41 9.74
N THR A 158 6.10 3.62 9.60
CA THR A 158 5.46 3.24 8.33
C THR A 158 4.07 3.82 8.27
N ILE A 159 3.65 4.29 7.10
CA ILE A 159 2.24 4.61 6.84
C ILE A 159 1.61 3.35 6.27
N HIS A 160 0.68 2.77 7.01
CA HIS A 160 -0.12 1.63 6.60
C HIS A 160 -1.47 2.11 6.06
N ILE A 161 -1.79 1.78 4.82
CA ILE A 161 -3.08 2.13 4.20
C ILE A 161 -3.83 0.83 3.93
N VAL A 162 -5.00 0.68 4.50
CA VAL A 162 -5.85 -0.48 4.25
C VAL A 162 -6.94 -0.10 3.25
N VAL A 163 -6.91 -0.68 2.06
CA VAL A 163 -8.03 -0.57 1.11
C VAL A 163 -9.08 -1.58 1.55
N ASN A 164 -9.98 -1.12 2.40
CA ASN A 164 -10.97 -1.94 3.07
C ASN A 164 -12.24 -2.03 2.24
N ASN A 165 -12.36 -3.08 1.45
CA ASN A 165 -13.54 -3.31 0.64
C ASN A 165 -14.59 -4.21 1.33
N GLN A 166 -14.38 -4.56 2.60
CA GLN A 166 -15.30 -5.28 3.48
C GLN A 166 -15.63 -6.72 3.01
N VAL A 167 -14.80 -7.29 2.12
CA VAL A 167 -14.97 -8.65 1.63
C VAL A 167 -13.64 -9.32 1.36
N GLY A 168 -13.45 -10.53 1.88
CA GLY A 168 -12.27 -11.36 1.58
C GLY A 168 -12.65 -12.46 0.61
N PHE A 169 -12.24 -12.37 -0.66
CA PHE A 169 -12.67 -13.24 -1.75
C PHE A 169 -14.19 -13.28 -1.87
N THR A 170 -14.87 -14.24 -1.21
CA THR A 170 -16.33 -14.38 -1.16
C THR A 170 -16.90 -14.20 0.25
N THR A 171 -16.05 -14.02 1.27
CA THR A 171 -16.43 -13.96 2.68
C THR A 171 -16.66 -12.52 3.11
N ASN A 172 -17.83 -12.22 3.66
CA ASN A 172 -18.15 -10.94 4.27
C ASN A 172 -17.26 -10.69 5.49
N TYR A 173 -16.94 -9.45 5.78
CA TYR A 173 -16.07 -9.10 6.91
C TYR A 173 -16.63 -9.56 8.27
N ILE A 174 -17.95 -9.65 8.42
CA ILE A 174 -18.61 -10.12 9.65
C ILE A 174 -18.27 -11.59 9.93
N ASP A 175 -18.12 -12.38 8.88
CA ASP A 175 -17.80 -13.80 8.97
C ASP A 175 -16.28 -14.07 8.84
N GLY A 176 -15.52 -13.02 8.50
CA GLY A 176 -14.09 -13.12 8.19
C GLY A 176 -13.15 -12.84 9.36
N ARG A 177 -13.63 -12.17 10.41
CA ARG A 177 -12.81 -11.81 11.58
C ARG A 177 -13.66 -11.57 12.82
N SER A 178 -13.07 -11.82 13.99
CA SER A 178 -13.71 -11.54 15.29
C SER A 178 -13.48 -10.09 15.75
N SER A 179 -12.44 -9.42 15.28
CA SER A 179 -12.16 -8.03 15.63
C SER A 179 -13.16 -7.08 14.94
N THR A 180 -13.47 -5.96 15.59
CA THR A 180 -14.35 -4.93 15.02
C THR A 180 -13.74 -4.33 13.76
N TYR A 181 -12.47 -4.00 13.80
CA TYR A 181 -11.76 -3.40 12.67
C TYR A 181 -10.66 -4.31 12.15
N CYS A 182 -10.44 -4.30 10.84
CA CYS A 182 -9.32 -5.04 10.24
C CYS A 182 -7.96 -4.49 10.69
N THR A 183 -7.91 -3.24 11.10
CA THR A 183 -6.73 -2.51 11.56
C THR A 183 -6.43 -2.70 13.04
N ASP A 184 -7.18 -3.53 13.78
CA ASP A 184 -6.97 -3.75 15.22
C ASP A 184 -5.57 -4.29 15.57
N VAL A 185 -4.86 -4.85 14.60
CA VAL A 185 -3.44 -5.22 14.75
C VAL A 185 -2.56 -4.03 15.15
N GLY A 186 -2.88 -2.82 14.70
CA GLY A 186 -2.16 -1.59 15.05
C GLY A 186 -2.28 -1.23 16.54
N LYS A 187 -3.32 -1.68 17.22
CA LYS A 187 -3.51 -1.46 18.66
C LYS A 187 -2.47 -2.17 19.51
N ALA A 188 -1.87 -3.25 18.99
CA ALA A 188 -0.83 -3.99 19.70
C ALA A 188 0.38 -3.11 20.09
N ASN A 189 0.71 -2.13 19.24
CA ASN A 189 1.79 -1.16 19.47
C ASN A 189 1.29 0.24 19.78
N LEU A 190 0.00 0.42 20.08
CA LEU A 190 -0.62 1.71 20.34
C LEU A 190 -0.43 2.69 19.17
N CYS A 191 -0.46 2.18 17.95
CA CYS A 191 -0.41 3.02 16.75
C CYS A 191 -1.75 3.74 16.56
N PRO A 192 -1.75 5.01 16.14
CA PRO A 192 -2.99 5.68 15.73
C PRO A 192 -3.62 4.96 14.55
N ILE A 193 -4.94 4.88 14.56
CA ILE A 193 -5.74 4.32 13.49
C ILE A 193 -6.79 5.35 13.09
N LEU A 194 -6.80 5.73 11.83
CA LEU A 194 -7.73 6.67 11.24
C LEU A 194 -8.71 5.89 10.37
N HIS A 195 -9.99 5.92 10.70
CA HIS A 195 -11.04 5.35 9.85
C HIS A 195 -11.66 6.47 9.02
N VAL A 196 -11.66 6.31 7.71
CA VAL A 196 -12.15 7.33 6.79
C VAL A 196 -13.00 6.69 5.68
N ASN A 197 -14.10 7.34 5.34
CA ASN A 197 -14.93 6.93 4.21
C ASN A 197 -14.15 7.12 2.91
N ALA A 198 -13.95 6.04 2.16
CA ALA A 198 -13.21 6.07 0.90
C ALA A 198 -13.93 6.86 -0.22
N ASP A 199 -15.22 7.13 -0.10
CA ASP A 199 -15.95 7.97 -1.05
C ASP A 199 -15.77 9.48 -0.79
N ASP A 200 -15.18 9.85 0.36
CA ASP A 200 -14.87 11.24 0.71
C ASP A 200 -13.38 11.52 0.47
N ALA A 201 -13.04 11.92 -0.74
CA ALA A 201 -11.66 12.16 -1.14
C ALA A 201 -10.98 13.28 -0.34
N GLU A 202 -11.71 14.30 0.09
CA GLU A 202 -11.17 15.39 0.91
C GLU A 202 -10.80 14.88 2.31
N ALA A 203 -11.68 14.11 2.95
CA ALA A 203 -11.40 13.47 4.23
C ALA A 203 -10.21 12.50 4.14
N VAL A 204 -10.10 11.75 3.04
CA VAL A 204 -8.98 10.85 2.80
C VAL A 204 -7.66 11.60 2.68
N VAL A 205 -7.62 12.70 1.93
CA VAL A 205 -6.42 13.55 1.81
C VAL A 205 -6.07 14.17 3.17
N HIS A 206 -7.06 14.63 3.93
CA HIS A 206 -6.83 15.16 5.28
C HIS A 206 -6.25 14.11 6.24
N ALA A 207 -6.81 12.90 6.25
CA ALA A 207 -6.30 11.79 7.05
C ALA A 207 -4.88 11.38 6.64
N SER A 208 -4.59 11.40 5.34
CA SER A 208 -3.27 11.10 4.78
C SER A 208 -2.22 12.11 5.23
N ASN A 209 -2.56 13.39 5.22
CA ASN A 209 -1.70 14.46 5.71
C ASN A 209 -1.46 14.35 7.22
N PHE A 210 -2.50 14.06 7.98
CA PHE A 210 -2.36 13.82 9.42
C PHE A 210 -1.44 12.64 9.72
N ALA A 211 -1.61 11.52 9.01
CA ALA A 211 -0.77 10.35 9.14
C ALA A 211 0.71 10.66 8.84
N LEU A 212 0.96 11.42 7.77
CA LEU A 212 2.31 11.87 7.44
C LEU A 212 2.89 12.75 8.54
N GLU A 213 2.15 13.74 9.05
CA GLU A 213 2.58 14.61 10.15
C GLU A 213 2.93 13.80 11.39
N TYR A 214 2.06 12.86 11.77
CA TYR A 214 2.29 11.98 12.91
C TYR A 214 3.58 11.17 12.73
N ARG A 215 3.75 10.52 11.59
CA ARG A 215 4.96 9.74 11.26
C ARG A 215 6.21 10.62 11.30
N MET A 216 6.17 11.81 10.70
CA MET A 216 7.32 12.70 10.64
C MET A 216 7.67 13.26 12.02
N ARG A 217 6.69 13.49 12.88
CA ARG A 217 6.90 14.02 14.24
C ARG A 217 7.35 12.94 15.22
N TYR A 218 6.66 11.81 15.25
CA TYR A 218 6.85 10.80 16.30
C TYR A 218 7.68 9.59 15.87
N LYS A 219 7.96 9.44 14.57
CA LYS A 219 8.72 8.31 14.00
C LYS A 219 8.08 6.97 14.34
N ARG A 220 6.76 6.93 14.31
CA ARG A 220 5.91 5.80 14.66
C ARG A 220 5.05 5.37 13.48
N ASP A 221 4.62 4.13 13.49
CA ASP A 221 3.64 3.61 12.54
C ASP A 221 2.29 4.29 12.75
N VAL A 222 1.52 4.40 11.66
CA VAL A 222 0.17 4.95 11.63
C VAL A 222 -0.65 4.19 10.60
N PHE A 223 -1.91 3.94 10.91
CA PHE A 223 -2.83 3.21 10.06
C PHE A 223 -3.94 4.11 9.53
N ILE A 224 -4.24 3.98 8.25
CA ILE A 224 -5.40 4.60 7.60
C ILE A 224 -6.26 3.48 7.06
N ASP A 225 -7.48 3.35 7.58
CA ASP A 225 -8.49 2.43 7.12
C ASP A 225 -9.40 3.16 6.13
N LEU A 226 -9.19 2.94 4.83
CA LEU A 226 -10.04 3.47 3.76
C LEU A 226 -11.26 2.56 3.62
N LEU A 227 -12.34 2.94 4.31
CA LEU A 227 -13.58 2.17 4.33
C LEU A 227 -14.35 2.40 3.03
N GLY A 228 -14.22 1.47 2.12
CA GLY A 228 -14.86 1.46 0.82
C GLY A 228 -15.66 0.18 0.56
N TYR A 229 -15.71 -0.21 -0.70
CA TYR A 229 -16.42 -1.42 -1.14
C TYR A 229 -15.72 -2.00 -2.39
N ARG A 230 -16.14 -3.17 -2.83
CA ARG A 230 -15.71 -3.75 -4.10
C ARG A 230 -16.84 -3.67 -5.09
N LYS A 231 -16.73 -2.79 -6.06
CA LYS A 231 -17.78 -2.54 -7.06
C LYS A 231 -18.00 -3.73 -8.01
N TYR A 232 -16.93 -4.41 -8.40
CA TYR A 232 -16.99 -5.55 -9.32
C TYR A 232 -16.64 -6.85 -8.59
N GLY A 233 -16.63 -7.98 -9.32
CA GLY A 233 -16.25 -9.27 -8.77
C GLY A 233 -14.80 -9.35 -8.33
N HIS A 234 -14.42 -10.48 -7.76
CA HIS A 234 -13.04 -10.74 -7.35
C HIS A 234 -12.09 -10.73 -8.55
N ASN A 235 -12.55 -11.27 -9.67
CA ASN A 235 -11.90 -11.25 -10.98
C ASN A 235 -12.94 -11.05 -12.10
N GLU A 236 -12.51 -11.12 -13.34
CA GLU A 236 -13.35 -10.87 -14.52
C GLU A 236 -14.46 -11.90 -14.73
N GLY A 237 -14.30 -13.11 -14.20
CA GLY A 237 -15.28 -14.20 -14.31
C GLY A 237 -16.26 -14.29 -13.13
N ASP A 238 -16.12 -13.42 -12.14
CA ASP A 238 -16.92 -13.47 -10.91
C ASP A 238 -18.09 -12.47 -10.96
N GLU A 239 -19.32 -12.99 -10.74
CA GLU A 239 -20.54 -12.16 -10.65
C GLU A 239 -20.66 -11.58 -9.23
N PRO A 240 -20.47 -10.25 -9.05
CA PRO A 240 -20.44 -9.65 -7.72
C PRO A 240 -21.74 -9.73 -6.95
N ARG A 241 -22.88 -9.89 -7.63
CA ARG A 241 -24.20 -10.03 -7.00
C ARG A 241 -24.31 -11.29 -6.14
N PHE A 242 -23.52 -12.32 -6.43
CA PHE A 242 -23.52 -13.54 -5.63
C PHE A 242 -22.83 -13.37 -4.27
N THR A 243 -21.80 -12.53 -4.22
CA THR A 243 -21.00 -12.31 -3.00
C THR A 243 -21.44 -11.06 -2.23
N GLN A 244 -22.04 -10.07 -2.91
CA GLN A 244 -22.46 -8.79 -2.33
C GLN A 244 -23.90 -8.42 -2.75
N PRO A 245 -24.89 -9.29 -2.45
CA PRO A 245 -26.25 -9.09 -2.94
C PRO A 245 -26.93 -7.83 -2.38
N LYS A 246 -26.49 -7.36 -1.20
CA LYS A 246 -27.05 -6.15 -0.58
C LYS A 246 -26.53 -4.86 -1.22
N LEU A 247 -25.30 -4.87 -1.71
CA LEU A 247 -24.68 -3.72 -2.36
C LEU A 247 -25.31 -3.43 -3.73
N TYR A 248 -25.84 -4.47 -4.38
CA TYR A 248 -26.40 -4.37 -5.74
C TYR A 248 -27.94 -4.36 -5.76
N LYS A 249 -28.60 -4.20 -4.63
CA LYS A 249 -30.04 -3.93 -4.51
C LYS A 249 -30.33 -2.46 -4.45
#